data_bac116d8aedb6b94977571a9767c3481
#
_entry.id   bac116d8aedb6b94977571a9767c3481
#
_cell.length_a   1.000
_cell.length_b   1.000
_cell.length_c   1.000
_cell.angle_alpha   90.00
_cell.angle_beta   90.00
_cell.angle_gamma   90.00
#
_symmetry.space_group_name_H-M   'P 1'
#
loop_
_entity.id
_entity.type
_entity.pdbx_description
1 polymer ?
#
loop_
_entity_poly.entity_id
_entity_poly.type
_entity_poly.pdbx_seq_one_letter_code
_entity_poly.pdbx_strand_id
1 'polypeptide(L)'
;YRSSRGLGDVYKRQIIKSDVQGSSEALKMAIDKIKHKEVEAKIILSDIGMINETDVSLARASNAILIGFNVKPNREAKKLAEEQKIDIKYFNIIYEAIDYVEKSLSGLLQPDIKETVIGSAEIKKIFKVSSAGKIAGSKVISGEIKSKSKARLIRDGVVIYSGEIMTIFREKNQVKEVGTGLECGISIKDFMDFKENDVIESYLSEKISRSI
;
A
#
# COMPACT_ATOMS: atom_id res chain seq x y z
N TYR A 1 24.75 4.33 -20.04
CA TYR A 1 24.41 5.20 -18.87
C TYR A 1 23.10 4.70 -18.29
N ARG A 2 23.22 3.85 -17.31
CA ARG A 2 22.06 3.41 -16.53
C ARG A 2 21.73 4.52 -15.54
N SER A 3 20.82 5.39 -15.91
CA SER A 3 20.17 6.30 -14.97
C SER A 3 19.46 5.45 -13.91
N SER A 4 20.10 5.25 -12.78
CA SER A 4 19.39 4.87 -11.56
C SER A 4 18.47 6.04 -11.23
N ARG A 5 17.21 5.92 -11.60
CA ARG A 5 16.16 6.70 -10.93
C ARG A 5 16.16 6.19 -9.50
N GLY A 6 16.92 6.87 -8.65
CA GLY A 6 16.77 6.73 -7.22
C GLY A 6 15.30 6.96 -6.93
N LEU A 7 14.66 6.01 -6.28
CA LEU A 7 13.43 6.22 -5.53
C LEU A 7 13.77 7.43 -4.66
N GLY A 8 13.19 8.59 -4.96
CA GLY A 8 13.45 9.80 -4.21
C GLY A 8 13.07 9.53 -2.77
N ASP A 9 14.02 9.73 -1.85
CA ASP A 9 13.79 9.56 -0.43
C ASP A 9 12.52 10.31 -0.05
N VAL A 10 11.54 9.60 0.48
CA VAL A 10 10.28 10.20 0.90
C VAL A 10 10.50 10.76 2.30
N TYR A 11 10.53 12.09 2.42
CA TYR A 11 10.72 12.77 3.69
C TYR A 11 9.39 13.17 4.32
N LYS A 12 9.25 12.93 5.62
CA LYS A 12 8.23 13.58 6.43
C LYS A 12 8.90 14.68 7.24
N ARG A 13 8.58 15.92 6.93
CA ARG A 13 9.17 17.09 7.58
C ARG A 13 8.45 17.40 8.88
N GLN A 14 9.22 17.75 9.93
CA GLN A 14 8.69 18.15 11.24
C GLN A 14 9.25 19.51 11.66
N ILE A 15 8.41 20.26 12.36
CA ILE A 15 8.78 21.43 13.16
C ILE A 15 8.44 21.10 14.60
N ILE A 16 9.39 21.27 15.50
CA ILE A 16 9.26 20.94 16.92
C ILE A 16 9.38 22.21 17.72
N LYS A 17 8.38 22.48 18.55
CA LYS A 17 8.43 23.52 19.60
C LYS A 17 8.27 22.86 20.95
N SER A 18 9.11 23.21 21.91
CA SER A 18 9.11 22.62 23.25
C SER A 18 9.24 23.69 24.34
N ASP A 19 8.92 23.29 25.55
CA ASP A 19 8.99 24.14 26.75
C ASP A 19 10.43 24.49 27.15
N VAL A 20 11.35 23.51 27.02
CA VAL A 20 12.74 23.64 27.45
C VAL A 20 13.71 23.00 26.45
N GLN A 21 14.98 23.42 26.48
CA GLN A 21 16.02 22.93 25.60
C GLN A 21 16.21 21.41 25.67
N GLY A 22 16.20 20.84 26.87
CA GLY A 22 16.38 19.39 27.05
C GLY A 22 15.30 18.56 26.38
N SER A 23 14.03 19.01 26.42
CA SER A 23 12.92 18.36 25.73
C SER A 23 13.09 18.40 24.21
N SER A 24 13.52 19.56 23.68
CA SER A 24 13.79 19.77 22.26
C SER A 24 14.89 18.83 21.75
N GLU A 25 16.00 18.77 22.48
CA GLU A 25 17.14 17.90 22.12
C GLU A 25 16.80 16.42 22.24
N ALA A 26 16.07 16.01 23.29
CA ALA A 26 15.65 14.64 23.49
C ALA A 26 14.74 14.15 22.36
N LEU A 27 13.75 14.96 21.95
CA LEU A 27 12.88 14.65 20.82
C LEU A 27 13.65 14.57 19.51
N LYS A 28 14.53 15.52 19.26
CA LYS A 28 15.38 15.53 18.07
C LYS A 28 16.22 14.26 17.98
N MET A 29 16.94 13.93 19.06
CA MET A 29 17.78 12.72 19.11
C MET A 29 16.95 11.43 18.93
N ALA A 30 15.74 11.38 19.47
CA ALA A 30 14.87 10.22 19.35
C ALA A 30 14.33 10.06 17.91
N ILE A 31 13.91 11.15 17.29
CA ILE A 31 13.43 11.15 15.91
C ILE A 31 14.55 10.84 14.91
N ASP A 32 15.76 11.37 15.12
CA ASP A 32 16.92 11.09 14.27
C ASP A 32 17.39 9.63 14.34
N LYS A 33 16.98 8.87 15.38
CA LYS A 33 17.21 7.42 15.48
C LYS A 33 16.25 6.58 14.66
N ILE A 34 15.12 7.12 14.25
CA ILE A 34 14.15 6.44 13.39
C ILE A 34 14.76 6.36 11.99
N LYS A 35 15.28 5.19 11.62
CA LYS A 35 15.89 4.96 10.31
C LYS A 35 15.15 3.91 9.52
N HIS A 36 14.74 4.26 8.33
CA HIS A 36 14.15 3.34 7.37
C HIS A 36 14.76 3.58 5.98
N LYS A 37 14.83 2.53 5.14
CA LYS A 37 15.49 2.60 3.82
C LYS A 37 14.72 3.42 2.78
N GLU A 38 13.41 3.59 2.97
CA GLU A 38 12.52 4.21 1.97
C GLU A 38 11.94 5.55 2.45
N VAL A 39 11.94 5.81 3.76
CA VAL A 39 11.34 7.00 4.36
C VAL A 39 12.23 7.54 5.48
N GLU A 40 12.27 8.86 5.63
CA GLU A 40 13.07 9.55 6.65
C GLU A 40 12.28 10.67 7.30
N ALA A 41 12.45 10.85 8.62
CA ALA A 41 11.99 12.00 9.36
C ALA A 41 13.00 13.15 9.21
N LYS A 42 12.58 14.31 8.75
CA LYS A 42 13.45 15.48 8.62
C LYS A 42 12.96 16.62 9.49
N ILE A 43 13.74 16.96 10.51
CA ILE A 43 13.46 18.11 11.38
C ILE A 43 13.89 19.38 10.67
N ILE A 44 12.92 20.25 10.33
CA ILE A 44 13.16 21.56 9.67
C ILE A 44 13.55 22.61 10.70
N LEU A 45 12.85 22.61 11.83
CA LEU A 45 13.08 23.52 12.94
C LEU A 45 12.86 22.80 14.26
N SER A 46 13.76 23.01 15.22
CA SER A 46 13.59 22.60 16.60
C SER A 46 13.94 23.78 17.48
N ASP A 47 12.97 24.31 18.23
CA ASP A 47 13.09 25.56 18.96
C ASP A 47 12.29 25.53 20.24
N ILE A 48 12.49 26.50 21.12
CA ILE A 48 11.87 26.61 22.44
C ILE A 48 10.81 27.70 22.45
N GLY A 49 9.80 27.53 23.29
CA GLY A 49 8.75 28.51 23.52
C GLY A 49 7.45 28.19 22.84
N MET A 50 6.50 29.12 22.94
CA MET A 50 5.16 28.99 22.37
C MET A 50 5.23 28.92 20.83
N ILE A 51 4.31 28.19 20.26
CA ILE A 51 4.14 28.17 18.79
C ILE A 51 3.60 29.53 18.35
N ASN A 52 4.26 30.16 17.39
CA ASN A 52 3.90 31.46 16.85
C ASN A 52 3.49 31.36 15.36
N GLU A 53 3.08 32.48 14.75
CA GLU A 53 2.60 32.54 13.36
C GLU A 53 3.69 32.19 12.35
N THR A 54 4.96 32.48 12.68
CA THR A 54 6.10 32.12 11.83
C THR A 54 6.25 30.60 11.75
N ASP A 55 6.07 29.88 12.87
CA ASP A 55 6.13 28.42 12.91
C ASP A 55 5.01 27.81 12.05
N VAL A 56 3.79 28.35 12.13
CA VAL A 56 2.66 27.91 11.30
C VAL A 56 2.91 28.17 9.82
N SER A 57 3.42 29.35 9.48
CA SER A 57 3.73 29.72 8.10
C SER A 57 4.85 28.82 7.52
N LEU A 58 5.88 28.52 8.34
CA LEU A 58 6.96 27.60 7.95
C LEU A 58 6.43 26.16 7.76
N ALA A 59 5.54 25.70 8.64
CA ALA A 59 4.92 24.39 8.53
C ALA A 59 4.15 24.26 7.20
N ARG A 60 3.39 25.29 6.83
CA ARG A 60 2.70 25.34 5.55
C ARG A 60 3.67 25.33 4.37
N ALA A 61 4.64 26.23 4.36
CA ALA A 61 5.59 26.39 3.25
C ALA A 61 6.42 25.13 2.99
N SER A 62 6.78 24.38 4.06
CA SER A 62 7.57 23.16 3.98
C SER A 62 6.75 21.88 3.96
N ASN A 63 5.42 21.96 4.02
CA ASN A 63 4.52 20.82 4.19
C ASN A 63 4.95 19.91 5.37
N ALA A 64 5.24 20.55 6.50
CA ALA A 64 5.73 19.90 7.71
C ALA A 64 4.62 19.69 8.74
N ILE A 65 4.77 18.65 9.55
CA ILE A 65 3.97 18.46 10.77
C ILE A 65 4.50 19.42 11.84
N LEU A 66 3.60 20.13 12.49
CA LEU A 66 3.94 21.01 13.62
C LEU A 66 3.66 20.31 14.94
N ILE A 67 4.71 20.06 15.72
CA ILE A 67 4.66 19.35 16.99
C ILE A 67 4.92 20.32 18.12
N GLY A 68 3.98 20.44 19.04
CA GLY A 68 4.13 21.17 20.30
C GLY A 68 4.31 20.20 21.46
N PHE A 69 5.49 20.21 22.09
CA PHE A 69 5.78 19.41 23.27
C PHE A 69 5.73 20.28 24.53
N ASN A 70 4.77 20.03 25.39
CA ASN A 70 4.43 20.84 26.59
C ASN A 70 4.13 22.32 26.29
N VAL A 71 3.90 22.69 25.03
CA VAL A 71 3.63 24.08 24.63
C VAL A 71 2.34 24.18 23.84
N LYS A 72 1.74 25.35 23.86
CA LYS A 72 0.53 25.70 23.09
C LYS A 72 0.85 26.83 22.11
N PRO A 73 0.06 27.01 21.07
CA PRO A 73 0.15 28.17 20.19
C PRO A 73 -0.32 29.43 20.91
N ASN A 74 0.23 30.58 20.54
CA ASN A 74 -0.39 31.84 20.88
C ASN A 74 -1.72 32.01 20.13
N ARG A 75 -2.48 33.06 20.47
CA ARG A 75 -3.82 33.27 19.90
C ARG A 75 -3.80 33.46 18.38
N GLU A 76 -2.83 34.19 17.90
CA GLU A 76 -2.64 34.53 16.49
C GLU A 76 -2.24 33.29 15.67
N ALA A 77 -1.28 32.48 16.19
CA ALA A 77 -0.87 31.24 15.59
C ALA A 77 -2.00 30.20 15.52
N LYS A 78 -2.81 30.11 16.58
CA LYS A 78 -3.98 29.23 16.59
C LYS A 78 -4.97 29.59 15.47
N LYS A 79 -5.32 30.89 15.35
CA LYS A 79 -6.21 31.39 14.32
C LYS A 79 -5.63 31.13 12.92
N LEU A 80 -4.34 31.39 12.71
CA LEU A 80 -3.65 31.17 11.43
C LEU A 80 -3.63 29.69 11.06
N ALA A 81 -3.38 28.80 12.02
CA ALA A 81 -3.38 27.35 11.81
C ALA A 81 -4.76 26.84 11.37
N GLU A 82 -5.82 27.34 12.00
CA GLU A 82 -7.21 27.00 11.63
C GLU A 82 -7.56 27.51 10.22
N GLU A 83 -7.22 28.75 9.86
CA GLU A 83 -7.42 29.34 8.54
C GLU A 83 -6.66 28.59 7.43
N GLN A 84 -5.43 28.20 7.73
CA GLN A 84 -4.55 27.51 6.78
C GLN A 84 -4.69 25.99 6.82
N LYS A 85 -5.56 25.44 7.67
CA LYS A 85 -5.77 24.00 7.88
C LYS A 85 -4.48 23.24 8.24
N ILE A 86 -3.64 23.88 9.05
CA ILE A 86 -2.44 23.26 9.59
C ILE A 86 -2.78 22.55 10.89
N ASP A 87 -2.55 21.25 10.93
CA ASP A 87 -2.79 20.44 12.12
C ASP A 87 -1.57 20.50 13.04
N ILE A 88 -1.79 20.97 14.28
CA ILE A 88 -0.77 21.04 15.31
C ILE A 88 -0.95 19.85 16.25
N LYS A 89 0.05 19.02 16.38
CA LYS A 89 0.05 17.86 17.28
C LYS A 89 0.68 18.23 18.60
N TYR A 90 -0.02 17.92 19.70
CA TYR A 90 0.40 18.24 21.07
C TYR A 90 0.75 16.97 21.81
N PHE A 91 1.91 16.99 22.44
CA PHE A 91 2.39 15.89 23.28
C PHE A 91 2.96 16.42 24.58
N ASN A 92 2.86 15.63 25.64
CA ASN A 92 3.49 15.83 26.94
C ASN A 92 4.34 14.62 27.36
N ILE A 93 4.29 13.55 26.59
CA ILE A 93 5.08 12.33 26.78
C ILE A 93 5.93 12.10 25.53
N ILE A 94 7.25 11.98 25.71
CA ILE A 94 8.19 11.83 24.57
C ILE A 94 7.87 10.60 23.71
N TYR A 95 7.56 9.47 24.34
CA TYR A 95 7.24 8.24 23.63
C TYR A 95 6.01 8.36 22.72
N GLU A 96 5.00 9.12 23.12
CA GLU A 96 3.83 9.37 22.27
C GLU A 96 4.16 10.21 21.05
N ALA A 97 5.04 11.18 21.19
CA ALA A 97 5.52 12.00 20.06
C ALA A 97 6.33 11.17 19.08
N ILE A 98 7.20 10.28 19.57
CA ILE A 98 8.02 9.36 18.75
C ILE A 98 7.10 8.39 18.00
N ASP A 99 6.18 7.72 18.70
CA ASP A 99 5.22 6.78 18.12
C ASP A 99 4.35 7.44 17.02
N TYR A 100 3.95 8.70 17.26
CA TYR A 100 3.23 9.47 16.24
C TYR A 100 4.07 9.71 14.98
N VAL A 101 5.36 10.05 15.13
CA VAL A 101 6.27 10.25 13.99
C VAL A 101 6.48 8.94 13.25
N GLU A 102 6.72 7.83 13.95
CA GLU A 102 6.88 6.50 13.36
C GLU A 102 5.64 6.07 12.56
N LYS A 103 4.45 6.23 13.12
CA LYS A 103 3.18 5.96 12.44
C LYS A 103 2.99 6.86 11.21
N SER A 104 3.39 8.12 11.32
CA SER A 104 3.33 9.08 10.20
C SER A 104 4.27 8.70 9.06
N LEU A 105 5.44 8.15 9.36
CA LEU A 105 6.39 7.62 8.38
C LEU A 105 5.88 6.31 7.77
N SER A 106 5.37 5.39 8.60
CA SER A 106 4.77 4.13 8.15
C SER A 106 3.64 4.37 7.13
N GLY A 107 2.85 5.42 7.32
CA GLY A 107 1.80 5.82 6.39
C GLY A 107 2.30 6.31 5.02
N LEU A 108 3.59 6.59 4.87
CA LEU A 108 4.21 6.95 3.59
C LEU A 108 4.75 5.72 2.84
N LEU A 109 4.91 4.58 3.51
CA LEU A 109 5.34 3.35 2.88
C LEU A 109 4.26 2.81 1.95
N GLN A 110 4.66 2.38 0.77
CA GLN A 110 3.74 1.67 -0.10
C GLN A 110 3.42 0.31 0.51
N PRO A 111 2.15 -0.10 0.51
CA PRO A 111 1.78 -1.40 1.04
C PRO A 111 2.43 -2.53 0.23
N ASP A 112 2.91 -3.55 0.89
CA ASP A 112 3.34 -4.76 0.24
C ASP A 112 2.13 -5.51 -0.33
N ILE A 113 2.31 -6.08 -1.51
CA ILE A 113 1.29 -6.93 -2.14
C ILE A 113 1.65 -8.37 -1.83
N LYS A 114 0.84 -9.02 -1.01
CA LYS A 114 0.94 -10.46 -0.77
C LYS A 114 0.02 -11.19 -1.73
N GLU A 115 0.60 -12.04 -2.57
CA GLU A 115 -0.16 -12.93 -3.45
C GLU A 115 -0.17 -14.33 -2.86
N THR A 116 -1.36 -14.88 -2.73
CA THR A 116 -1.56 -16.25 -2.25
C THR A 116 -2.29 -17.04 -3.34
N VAL A 117 -1.62 -18.05 -3.91
CA VAL A 117 -2.24 -18.97 -4.87
C VAL A 117 -3.30 -19.80 -4.14
N ILE A 118 -4.53 -19.76 -4.62
CA ILE A 118 -5.65 -20.50 -4.05
C ILE A 118 -5.99 -21.76 -4.84
N GLY A 119 -5.59 -21.82 -6.09
CA GLY A 119 -5.77 -23.01 -6.90
C GLY A 119 -5.14 -22.89 -8.28
N SER A 120 -5.03 -24.04 -8.94
CA SER A 120 -4.55 -24.12 -10.32
C SER A 120 -5.36 -25.13 -11.13
N ALA A 121 -5.54 -24.84 -12.42
CA ALA A 121 -6.26 -25.67 -13.37
C ALA A 121 -5.49 -25.78 -14.68
N GLU A 122 -5.40 -26.98 -15.23
CA GLU A 122 -4.75 -27.24 -16.51
C GLU A 122 -5.79 -27.25 -17.63
N ILE A 123 -5.50 -26.54 -18.72
CA ILE A 123 -6.39 -26.45 -19.88
C ILE A 123 -6.30 -27.74 -20.69
N LYS A 124 -7.44 -28.42 -20.84
CA LYS A 124 -7.56 -29.67 -21.62
C LYS A 124 -8.16 -29.44 -23.00
N LYS A 125 -9.10 -28.52 -23.14
CA LYS A 125 -9.76 -28.18 -24.41
C LYS A 125 -10.17 -26.71 -24.45
N ILE A 126 -10.29 -26.18 -25.64
CA ILE A 126 -10.71 -24.79 -25.84
C ILE A 126 -12.05 -24.79 -26.57
N PHE A 127 -13.04 -24.10 -25.98
CA PHE A 127 -14.38 -23.98 -26.55
C PHE A 127 -14.60 -22.54 -27.04
N LYS A 128 -15.25 -22.41 -28.20
CA LYS A 128 -15.73 -21.11 -28.69
C LYS A 128 -17.22 -21.01 -28.39
N VAL A 129 -17.60 -20.00 -27.63
CA VAL A 129 -19.00 -19.73 -27.26
C VAL A 129 -19.36 -18.33 -27.75
N SER A 130 -20.44 -18.24 -28.50
CA SER A 130 -20.88 -17.01 -29.19
C SER A 130 -21.07 -15.81 -28.24
N SER A 131 -21.49 -16.07 -27.00
CA SER A 131 -21.77 -15.04 -25.99
C SER A 131 -20.59 -14.71 -25.03
N ALA A 132 -19.62 -15.61 -24.93
CA ALA A 132 -18.52 -15.48 -23.94
C ALA A 132 -17.12 -15.57 -24.57
N GLY A 133 -17.01 -15.62 -25.90
CA GLY A 133 -15.74 -15.75 -26.59
C GLY A 133 -15.13 -17.14 -26.45
N LYS A 134 -13.82 -17.22 -26.17
CA LYS A 134 -13.16 -18.50 -25.92
C LYS A 134 -13.20 -18.85 -24.44
N ILE A 135 -13.58 -20.07 -24.14
CA ILE A 135 -13.61 -20.65 -22.79
C ILE A 135 -12.57 -21.76 -22.72
N ALA A 136 -11.73 -21.70 -21.69
CA ALA A 136 -10.75 -22.73 -21.40
C ALA A 136 -11.41 -23.90 -20.63
N GLY A 137 -11.68 -25.02 -21.30
CA GLY A 137 -12.08 -26.26 -20.65
C GLY A 137 -10.90 -26.85 -19.88
N SER A 138 -10.95 -26.74 -18.57
CA SER A 138 -9.83 -27.00 -17.68
C SER A 138 -10.21 -28.01 -16.61
N LYS A 139 -9.20 -28.73 -16.09
CA LYS A 139 -9.33 -29.59 -14.93
C LYS A 139 -8.56 -28.95 -13.76
N VAL A 140 -9.21 -28.78 -12.62
CA VAL A 140 -8.55 -28.25 -11.42
C VAL A 140 -7.58 -29.30 -10.88
N ILE A 141 -6.29 -28.93 -10.81
CA ILE A 141 -5.19 -29.81 -10.36
C ILE A 141 -4.84 -29.61 -8.90
N SER A 142 -5.05 -28.42 -8.36
CA SER A 142 -4.84 -28.15 -6.93
C SER A 142 -5.72 -27.01 -6.44
N GLY A 143 -6.10 -27.04 -5.18
CA GLY A 143 -6.87 -26.00 -4.53
C GLY A 143 -8.24 -25.79 -5.15
N GLU A 144 -8.64 -24.53 -5.28
CA GLU A 144 -9.93 -24.13 -5.84
C GLU A 144 -9.80 -22.94 -6.79
N ILE A 145 -10.60 -22.91 -7.83
CA ILE A 145 -10.71 -21.79 -8.76
C ILE A 145 -11.93 -20.98 -8.40
N LYS A 146 -11.79 -19.69 -8.18
CA LYS A 146 -12.89 -18.78 -7.82
C LYS A 146 -13.15 -17.74 -8.90
N SER A 147 -14.43 -17.51 -9.16
CA SER A 147 -14.87 -16.40 -10.02
C SER A 147 -14.50 -15.06 -9.40
N LYS A 148 -14.11 -14.09 -10.21
CA LYS A 148 -13.63 -12.76 -9.81
C LYS A 148 -12.31 -12.74 -9.03
N SER A 149 -11.62 -13.87 -8.90
CA SER A 149 -10.26 -13.88 -8.39
C SER A 149 -9.28 -13.44 -9.47
N LYS A 150 -8.10 -12.99 -9.06
CA LYS A 150 -7.01 -12.76 -9.99
C LYS A 150 -6.51 -14.08 -10.55
N ALA A 151 -6.10 -14.05 -11.80
CA ALA A 151 -5.58 -15.23 -12.48
C ALA A 151 -4.33 -14.87 -13.29
N ARG A 152 -3.45 -15.84 -13.41
CA ARG A 152 -2.36 -15.81 -14.38
C ARG A 152 -2.36 -17.06 -15.21
N LEU A 153 -2.04 -16.89 -16.47
CA LEU A 153 -1.89 -17.99 -17.41
C LEU A 153 -0.40 -18.29 -17.56
N ILE A 154 -0.06 -19.55 -17.35
CA ILE A 154 1.31 -20.05 -17.40
C ILE A 154 1.41 -21.02 -18.58
N ARG A 155 2.35 -20.75 -19.47
CA ARG A 155 2.70 -21.59 -20.63
C ARG A 155 4.17 -21.94 -20.54
N ASP A 156 4.49 -23.23 -20.57
CA ASP A 156 5.88 -23.72 -20.48
C ASP A 156 6.65 -23.13 -19.28
N GLY A 157 5.97 -22.96 -18.13
CA GLY A 157 6.54 -22.40 -16.92
C GLY A 157 6.67 -20.88 -16.89
N VAL A 158 6.21 -20.18 -17.95
CA VAL A 158 6.30 -18.73 -18.07
C VAL A 158 4.91 -18.11 -17.93
N VAL A 159 4.77 -17.07 -17.13
CA VAL A 159 3.53 -16.27 -17.04
C VAL A 159 3.40 -15.45 -18.32
N ILE A 160 2.41 -15.77 -19.14
CA ILE A 160 2.15 -15.08 -20.42
C ILE A 160 1.03 -14.04 -20.32
N TYR A 161 0.17 -14.16 -19.31
CA TYR A 161 -0.93 -13.22 -19.07
C TYR A 161 -1.29 -13.16 -17.59
N SER A 162 -1.69 -11.99 -17.13
CA SER A 162 -2.24 -11.77 -15.78
C SER A 162 -3.52 -10.93 -15.91
N GLY A 163 -4.60 -11.41 -15.32
CA GLY A 163 -5.92 -10.78 -15.41
C GLY A 163 -6.84 -11.24 -14.29
N GLU A 164 -8.12 -11.31 -14.58
CA GLU A 164 -9.18 -11.69 -13.65
C GLU A 164 -10.05 -12.81 -14.27
N ILE A 165 -10.43 -13.81 -13.47
CA ILE A 165 -11.41 -14.81 -13.88
C ILE A 165 -12.77 -14.16 -13.96
N MET A 166 -13.33 -14.13 -15.16
CA MET A 166 -14.62 -13.51 -15.41
C MET A 166 -15.77 -14.42 -15.00
N THR A 167 -15.79 -15.62 -15.55
CA THR A 167 -16.82 -16.64 -15.30
C THR A 167 -16.23 -18.04 -15.25
N ILE A 168 -16.87 -18.88 -14.44
CA ILE A 168 -16.58 -20.30 -14.38
C ILE A 168 -17.87 -21.06 -14.71
N PHE A 169 -17.79 -22.02 -15.61
CA PHE A 169 -18.89 -22.86 -16.01
C PHE A 169 -18.65 -24.34 -15.62
N ARG A 170 -19.66 -24.98 -15.13
CA ARG A 170 -19.68 -26.42 -14.92
C ARG A 170 -21.00 -26.99 -15.44
N GLU A 171 -20.93 -28.00 -16.32
CA GLU A 171 -22.11 -28.62 -16.94
C GLU A 171 -23.10 -27.59 -17.51
N LYS A 172 -22.59 -26.55 -18.21
CA LYS A 172 -23.34 -25.42 -18.77
C LYS A 172 -23.90 -24.40 -17.75
N ASN A 173 -23.76 -24.64 -16.46
CA ASN A 173 -24.17 -23.70 -15.42
C ASN A 173 -23.01 -22.85 -14.96
N GLN A 174 -23.28 -21.58 -14.73
CA GLN A 174 -22.29 -20.68 -14.12
C GLN A 174 -22.17 -20.97 -12.61
N VAL A 175 -20.95 -21.16 -12.14
CA VAL A 175 -20.65 -21.44 -10.73
C VAL A 175 -19.68 -20.41 -10.17
N LYS A 176 -19.65 -20.26 -8.85
CA LYS A 176 -18.76 -19.30 -8.18
C LYS A 176 -17.36 -19.86 -7.94
N GLU A 177 -17.25 -21.16 -7.70
CA GLU A 177 -16.00 -21.85 -7.40
C GLU A 177 -16.02 -23.31 -7.85
N VAL A 178 -14.85 -23.85 -8.11
CA VAL A 178 -14.67 -25.28 -8.47
C VAL A 178 -13.41 -25.79 -7.78
N GLY A 179 -13.54 -26.92 -7.08
CA GLY A 179 -12.45 -27.57 -6.34
C GLY A 179 -11.64 -28.58 -7.16
N THR A 180 -10.59 -29.07 -6.54
CA THR A 180 -9.63 -30.04 -7.12
C THR A 180 -10.30 -31.28 -7.70
N GLY A 181 -9.80 -31.74 -8.85
CA GLY A 181 -10.25 -32.95 -9.54
C GLY A 181 -11.46 -32.75 -10.47
N LEU A 182 -12.15 -31.60 -10.36
CA LEU A 182 -13.32 -31.29 -11.15
C LEU A 182 -12.96 -30.59 -12.47
N GLU A 183 -13.77 -30.80 -13.48
CA GLU A 183 -13.66 -30.12 -14.77
C GLU A 183 -14.56 -28.87 -14.79
N CYS A 184 -14.06 -27.79 -15.41
CA CYS A 184 -14.79 -26.54 -15.54
C CYS A 184 -14.34 -25.77 -16.80
N GLY A 185 -15.20 -24.89 -17.26
CA GLY A 185 -14.86 -23.92 -18.28
C GLY A 185 -14.50 -22.59 -17.62
N ILE A 186 -13.33 -22.03 -17.92
CA ILE A 186 -12.85 -20.77 -17.35
C ILE A 186 -12.76 -19.73 -18.44
N SER A 187 -13.32 -18.54 -18.22
CA SER A 187 -13.08 -17.36 -19.04
C SER A 187 -12.25 -16.34 -18.24
N ILE A 188 -11.24 -15.78 -18.89
CA ILE A 188 -10.39 -14.72 -18.32
C ILE A 188 -10.75 -13.43 -19.07
N LYS A 189 -10.85 -12.34 -18.32
CA LYS A 189 -11.16 -11.03 -18.85
C LYS A 189 -10.09 -10.59 -19.85
N ASP A 190 -10.53 -10.12 -21.01
CA ASP A 190 -9.68 -9.56 -22.09
C ASP A 190 -8.59 -10.52 -22.62
N PHE A 191 -8.76 -11.84 -22.43
CA PHE A 191 -7.81 -12.83 -22.90
C PHE A 191 -8.50 -13.99 -23.66
N MET A 192 -7.97 -14.33 -24.83
CA MET A 192 -8.51 -15.36 -25.72
C MET A 192 -7.46 -16.31 -26.34
N ASP A 193 -6.17 -16.11 -26.04
CA ASP A 193 -5.10 -16.93 -26.62
C ASP A 193 -4.75 -18.15 -25.74
N PHE A 194 -5.78 -18.91 -25.35
CA PHE A 194 -5.60 -20.17 -24.64
C PHE A 194 -5.00 -21.24 -25.54
N LYS A 195 -4.13 -22.07 -24.97
CA LYS A 195 -3.63 -23.30 -25.60
C LYS A 195 -3.83 -24.49 -24.67
N GLU A 196 -3.88 -25.67 -25.24
CA GLU A 196 -3.91 -26.91 -24.46
C GLU A 196 -2.60 -27.05 -23.66
N ASN A 197 -2.69 -27.59 -22.45
CA ASN A 197 -1.63 -27.71 -21.45
C ASN A 197 -1.17 -26.39 -20.79
N ASP A 198 -1.76 -25.23 -21.13
CA ASP A 198 -1.56 -24.04 -20.31
C ASP A 198 -2.13 -24.27 -18.91
N VAL A 199 -1.55 -23.61 -17.90
CA VAL A 199 -2.02 -23.67 -16.52
C VAL A 199 -2.59 -22.32 -16.12
N ILE A 200 -3.79 -22.31 -15.59
CA ILE A 200 -4.42 -21.13 -15.00
C ILE A 200 -4.23 -21.21 -13.49
N GLU A 201 -3.50 -20.30 -12.91
CA GLU A 201 -3.43 -20.11 -11.46
C GLU A 201 -4.39 -19.03 -11.02
N SER A 202 -5.23 -19.37 -10.04
CA SER A 202 -6.09 -18.43 -9.32
C SER A 202 -5.40 -18.00 -8.04
N TYR A 203 -5.32 -16.68 -7.79
CA TYR A 203 -4.66 -16.13 -6.61
C TYR A 203 -5.44 -14.96 -6.01
N LEU A 204 -5.25 -14.77 -4.72
CA LEU A 204 -5.70 -13.59 -3.99
C LEU A 204 -4.54 -12.62 -3.86
N SER A 205 -4.82 -11.35 -3.94
CA SER A 205 -3.85 -10.28 -3.78
C SER A 205 -4.34 -9.37 -2.66
N GLU A 206 -3.61 -9.36 -1.56
CA GLU A 206 -3.90 -8.54 -0.39
C GLU A 206 -2.85 -7.45 -0.24
N LYS A 207 -3.30 -6.24 0.06
CA LYS A 207 -2.40 -5.14 0.42
C LYS A 207 -2.14 -5.21 1.92
N ILE A 208 -0.89 -5.41 2.30
CA ILE A 208 -0.45 -5.42 3.69
C ILE A 208 0.19 -4.08 4.01
N SER A 209 -0.35 -3.37 5.01
CA SER A 209 0.27 -2.14 5.51
C SER A 209 1.63 -2.46 6.12
N ARG A 210 2.65 -1.69 5.74
CA ARG A 210 4.00 -1.78 6.31
C ARG A 210 4.12 -0.84 7.50
N SER A 211 4.87 -1.25 8.50
CA SER A 211 5.26 -0.42 9.65
C SER A 211 6.79 -0.34 9.74
N ILE A 212 7.26 0.74 10.32
CA ILE A 212 8.67 0.98 10.66
C ILE A 212 9.00 0.27 11.97
#